data_033b5e6042cfc20f64917cfe15426c13
#
_entry.id   033b5e6042cfc20f64917cfe15426c13
#
_cell.length_a   1.000
_cell.length_b   1.000
_cell.length_c   1.000
_cell.angle_alpha   90.00
_cell.angle_beta   90.00
_cell.angle_gamma   90.00
#
_symmetry.space_group_name_H-M   'P 1'
#
loop_
_entity.id
_entity.type
_entity.pdbx_description
1 polymer ?
#
loop_
_entity_poly.entity_id
_entity_poly.type
_entity_poly.pdbx_seq_one_letter_code
_entity_poly.pdbx_strand_id
1 'polypeptide(L)'
;MTSECRDGVAGLRSARTAAFTPIVKRAPQIAVIGERHASRSLLRDAEDVGRELARRGAVLLCGGMSGVMEAAARGCAEVGGLVVGIVPTAEAQDANDYVSVPIVTGMGEGRNIIIVRSAQAVIAVGGSYGTLSEIALALRLEIPVIGLHTWVFSRERPDERDPVVRVTTAAAAVDAARKAIND
;
A
#
# COMPACT_ATOMS: atom_id res chain seq x y z
N MET A 1 27.89 72.43 -23.38
CA MET A 1 29.01 71.55 -23.80
C MET A 1 28.75 70.25 -23.03
N THR A 2 27.97 69.36 -23.63
CA THR A 2 28.37 68.18 -24.38
C THR A 2 29.24 67.26 -23.49
N SER A 3 28.88 66.11 -23.15
CA SER A 3 28.79 64.98 -24.04
C SER A 3 28.15 63.77 -23.37
N GLU A 4 27.43 63.12 -24.17
CA GLU A 4 26.91 61.77 -24.06
C GLU A 4 27.84 60.68 -23.50
N CYS A 5 27.35 59.81 -22.71
CA CYS A 5 27.76 58.40 -22.71
C CYS A 5 26.53 57.52 -22.75
N ARG A 6 26.18 57.14 -23.96
CA ARG A 6 25.32 55.99 -24.27
C ARG A 6 26.17 54.74 -24.28
N ASP A 7 25.46 53.67 -24.05
CA ASP A 7 25.71 52.31 -24.52
C ASP A 7 26.41 51.33 -23.58
N GLY A 8 25.68 50.32 -23.25
CA GLY A 8 26.26 49.08 -22.81
C GLY A 8 25.40 48.13 -21.98
N VAL A 9 24.10 48.08 -22.19
CA VAL A 9 23.33 46.90 -21.64
C VAL A 9 22.78 46.11 -22.80
N ALA A 10 23.67 45.43 -23.49
CA ALA A 10 23.32 44.46 -24.49
C ALA A 10 23.32 43.04 -23.85
N GLY A 11 22.17 42.42 -23.81
CA GLY A 11 22.09 40.99 -24.01
C GLY A 11 22.34 40.05 -22.85
N LEU A 12 21.63 40.15 -21.71
CA LEU A 12 21.33 38.94 -20.96
C LEU A 12 20.23 38.19 -21.69
N ARG A 13 20.61 37.35 -22.64
CA ARG A 13 19.74 36.31 -23.18
C ARG A 13 19.35 35.42 -22.04
N SER A 14 18.07 35.49 -21.70
CA SER A 14 17.40 34.54 -20.85
C SER A 14 17.73 33.10 -21.32
N ALA A 15 18.65 32.46 -20.65
CA ALA A 15 18.77 31.01 -20.73
C ALA A 15 17.43 30.43 -20.21
N ARG A 16 16.56 30.02 -21.12
CA ARG A 16 15.41 29.20 -20.79
C ARG A 16 15.97 27.98 -20.08
N THR A 17 15.92 27.99 -18.77
CA THR A 17 16.11 26.79 -17.96
C THR A 17 15.03 25.81 -18.41
N ALA A 18 15.40 24.82 -19.19
CA ALA A 18 14.52 23.70 -19.49
C ALA A 18 14.07 23.16 -18.15
N ALA A 19 12.79 23.29 -17.85
CA ALA A 19 12.22 22.76 -16.65
C ALA A 19 12.41 21.22 -16.71
N PHE A 20 13.38 20.72 -15.96
CA PHE A 20 13.55 19.30 -15.73
C PHE A 20 12.35 18.87 -14.91
N THR A 21 11.34 18.30 -15.57
CA THR A 21 10.24 17.64 -14.88
C THR A 21 10.68 16.18 -14.69
N PRO A 22 11.14 15.78 -13.50
CA PRO A 22 11.48 14.40 -13.25
C PRO A 22 10.18 13.59 -13.34
N ILE A 23 10.10 12.68 -14.30
CA ILE A 23 9.03 11.69 -14.35
C ILE A 23 9.31 10.72 -13.21
N VAL A 24 8.70 10.96 -12.06
CA VAL A 24 8.77 10.03 -10.92
C VAL A 24 7.91 8.81 -11.26
N LYS A 25 8.56 7.69 -11.55
CA LYS A 25 7.86 6.41 -11.67
C LYS A 25 7.40 6.01 -10.27
N ARG A 26 6.09 6.09 -10.03
CA ARG A 26 5.50 5.68 -8.75
C ARG A 26 5.58 4.16 -8.62
N ALA A 27 6.04 3.70 -7.45
CA ALA A 27 6.00 2.29 -7.11
C ALA A 27 4.55 1.86 -6.86
N PRO A 28 4.16 0.63 -7.23
CA PRO A 28 2.83 0.10 -6.89
C PRO A 28 2.61 0.11 -5.38
N GLN A 29 1.43 0.54 -4.94
CA GLN A 29 1.03 0.54 -3.54
C GLN A 29 0.04 -0.59 -3.31
N ILE A 30 0.41 -1.57 -2.51
CA ILE A 30 -0.41 -2.75 -2.23
C ILE A 30 -0.66 -2.85 -0.73
N ALA A 31 -1.93 -2.91 -0.34
CA ALA A 31 -2.29 -3.08 1.05
C ALA A 31 -2.25 -4.56 1.46
N VAL A 32 -1.69 -4.82 2.64
CA VAL A 32 -1.80 -6.11 3.34
C VAL A 32 -2.67 -5.92 4.57
N ILE A 33 -3.79 -6.63 4.59
CA ILE A 33 -4.77 -6.58 5.67
C ILE A 33 -4.94 -7.97 6.29
N GLY A 34 -5.32 -8.01 7.57
CA GLY A 34 -5.50 -9.25 8.29
C GLY A 34 -5.71 -9.04 9.79
N GLU A 35 -5.83 -10.12 10.52
CA GLU A 35 -6.16 -10.11 11.93
C GLU A 35 -4.97 -9.84 12.84
N ARG A 36 -5.27 -9.26 14.03
CA ARG A 36 -4.25 -9.01 15.06
C ARG A 36 -3.77 -10.28 15.76
N HIS A 37 -4.66 -11.24 15.93
CA HIS A 37 -4.40 -12.51 16.62
C HIS A 37 -4.45 -13.66 15.62
N ALA A 38 -3.38 -13.79 14.84
CA ALA A 38 -3.26 -14.77 13.77
C ALA A 38 -2.49 -16.01 14.24
N SER A 39 -2.78 -17.14 13.60
CA SER A 39 -2.02 -18.37 13.78
C SER A 39 -0.57 -18.21 13.27
N ARG A 40 0.34 -19.06 13.76
CA ARG A 40 1.73 -19.07 13.29
C ARG A 40 1.86 -19.31 11.78
N SER A 41 0.95 -20.05 11.18
CA SER A 41 0.94 -20.27 9.72
C SER A 41 0.57 -18.98 8.99
N LEU A 42 -0.49 -18.29 9.39
CA LEU A 42 -0.90 -17.02 8.78
C LEU A 42 0.14 -15.92 8.96
N LEU A 43 0.84 -15.89 10.10
CA LEU A 43 1.94 -14.93 10.31
C LEU A 43 3.10 -15.20 9.34
N ARG A 44 3.46 -16.47 9.09
CA ARG A 44 4.46 -16.81 8.07
C ARG A 44 4.02 -16.40 6.67
N ASP A 45 2.78 -16.71 6.31
CA ASP A 45 2.22 -16.33 5.02
C ASP A 45 2.25 -14.80 4.81
N ALA A 46 1.90 -14.04 5.85
CA ALA A 46 1.94 -12.57 5.82
C ALA A 46 3.37 -12.04 5.66
N GLU A 47 4.32 -12.62 6.39
CA GLU A 47 5.75 -12.27 6.30
C GLU A 47 6.30 -12.54 4.91
N ASP A 48 5.96 -13.70 4.32
CA ASP A 48 6.35 -14.03 2.96
C ASP A 48 5.70 -13.10 1.93
N VAL A 49 4.43 -12.69 2.11
CA VAL A 49 3.78 -11.67 1.28
C VAL A 49 4.54 -10.35 1.34
N GLY A 50 4.91 -9.89 2.55
CA GLY A 50 5.69 -8.67 2.72
C GLY A 50 7.04 -8.72 1.99
N ARG A 51 7.76 -9.82 2.15
CA ARG A 51 9.06 -10.07 1.48
C ARG A 51 8.92 -10.06 -0.03
N GLU A 52 7.89 -10.73 -0.56
CA GLU A 52 7.63 -10.78 -2.00
C GLU A 52 7.21 -9.42 -2.58
N LEU A 53 6.43 -8.61 -1.86
CA LEU A 53 6.09 -7.24 -2.27
C LEU A 53 7.36 -6.39 -2.43
N ALA A 54 8.24 -6.40 -1.44
CA ALA A 54 9.48 -5.64 -1.47
C ALA A 54 10.40 -6.08 -2.62
N ARG A 55 10.58 -7.38 -2.82
CA ARG A 55 11.38 -7.94 -3.93
C ARG A 55 10.89 -7.50 -5.30
N ARG A 56 9.58 -7.24 -5.43
CA ARG A 56 8.96 -6.75 -6.68
C ARG A 56 8.84 -5.24 -6.75
N GLY A 57 9.46 -4.50 -5.80
CA GLY A 57 9.51 -3.05 -5.80
C GLY A 57 8.16 -2.37 -5.51
N ALA A 58 7.26 -3.05 -4.82
CA ALA A 58 6.02 -2.48 -4.34
C ALA A 58 6.19 -1.83 -2.95
N VAL A 59 5.42 -0.80 -2.67
CA VAL A 59 5.26 -0.23 -1.33
C VAL A 59 4.18 -1.02 -0.60
N LEU A 60 4.50 -1.50 0.60
CA LEU A 60 3.54 -2.17 1.46
C LEU A 60 2.77 -1.12 2.27
N LEU A 61 1.44 -1.15 2.15
CA LEU A 61 0.54 -0.40 3.02
C LEU A 61 -0.08 -1.35 4.05
N CYS A 62 -0.17 -0.94 5.31
CA CYS A 62 -0.87 -1.72 6.32
C CYS A 62 -1.44 -0.82 7.43
N GLY A 63 -2.14 -1.43 8.37
CA GLY A 63 -2.67 -0.73 9.53
C GLY A 63 -1.65 -0.40 10.61
N GLY A 64 -0.39 -0.76 10.44
CA GLY A 64 0.72 -0.39 11.33
C GLY A 64 0.73 -1.05 12.71
N MET A 65 -0.23 -1.93 13.02
CA MET A 65 -0.38 -2.58 14.31
C MET A 65 0.23 -3.99 14.31
N SER A 66 -0.12 -4.81 15.30
CA SER A 66 0.36 -6.18 15.49
C SER A 66 -0.29 -7.22 14.56
N GLY A 67 0.15 -8.48 14.66
CA GLY A 67 -0.41 -9.63 13.95
C GLY A 67 0.02 -9.68 12.48
N VAL A 68 -0.93 -9.90 11.58
CA VAL A 68 -0.68 -9.97 10.12
C VAL A 68 -0.01 -8.70 9.61
N MET A 69 -0.40 -7.54 10.10
CA MET A 69 0.17 -6.25 9.69
C MET A 69 1.66 -6.14 10.06
N GLU A 70 2.02 -6.54 11.27
CA GLU A 70 3.41 -6.55 11.74
C GLU A 70 4.25 -7.61 11.03
N ALA A 71 3.70 -8.82 10.83
CA ALA A 71 4.42 -9.88 10.13
C ALA A 71 4.72 -9.49 8.67
N ALA A 72 3.76 -8.92 7.97
CA ALA A 72 3.97 -8.41 6.62
C ALA A 72 4.98 -7.26 6.58
N ALA A 73 4.89 -6.32 7.54
CA ALA A 73 5.84 -5.22 7.67
C ALA A 73 7.26 -5.74 7.91
N ARG A 74 7.44 -6.72 8.81
CA ARG A 74 8.72 -7.36 9.08
C ARG A 74 9.32 -7.98 7.84
N GLY A 75 8.58 -8.85 7.14
CA GLY A 75 9.08 -9.49 5.91
C GLY A 75 9.45 -8.51 4.81
N CYS A 76 8.72 -7.39 4.70
CA CYS A 76 9.03 -6.30 3.77
C CYS A 76 10.33 -5.57 4.17
N ALA A 77 10.46 -5.18 5.44
CA ALA A 77 11.61 -4.43 5.96
C ALA A 77 12.91 -5.26 5.92
N GLU A 78 12.86 -6.58 6.19
CA GLU A 78 14.01 -7.49 6.15
C GLU A 78 14.75 -7.48 4.80
N VAL A 79 14.06 -7.20 3.72
CA VAL A 79 14.66 -7.11 2.37
C VAL A 79 14.73 -5.68 1.83
N GLY A 80 14.66 -4.69 2.72
CA GLY A 80 14.82 -3.28 2.40
C GLY A 80 13.62 -2.63 1.71
N GLY A 81 12.44 -3.21 1.82
CA GLY A 81 11.20 -2.65 1.28
C GLY A 81 10.65 -1.48 2.10
N LEU A 82 9.83 -0.66 1.48
CA LEU A 82 9.18 0.48 2.13
C LEU A 82 7.82 0.08 2.70
N VAL A 83 7.62 0.34 3.98
CA VAL A 83 6.38 0.07 4.72
C VAL A 83 5.74 1.37 5.16
N VAL A 84 4.50 1.60 4.74
CA VAL A 84 3.66 2.71 5.21
C VAL A 84 2.57 2.15 6.12
N GLY A 85 2.61 2.56 7.39
CA GLY A 85 1.64 2.16 8.40
C GLY A 85 0.63 3.27 8.67
N ILE A 86 -0.64 3.02 8.41
CA ILE A 86 -1.72 3.98 8.68
C ILE A 86 -2.30 3.63 10.05
N VAL A 87 -1.79 4.29 11.11
CA VAL A 87 -2.13 3.95 12.48
C VAL A 87 -3.43 4.59 12.95
N PRO A 88 -4.23 3.87 13.75
CA PRO A 88 -5.52 4.35 14.25
C PRO A 88 -5.41 5.35 15.40
N THR A 89 -4.26 5.41 16.04
CA THR A 89 -3.96 6.18 17.25
C THR A 89 -3.48 7.59 16.93
N ALA A 90 -3.22 8.38 17.96
CA ALA A 90 -2.73 9.76 17.85
C ALA A 90 -1.19 9.86 17.85
N GLU A 91 -0.49 8.73 18.03
CA GLU A 91 0.96 8.72 18.22
C GLU A 91 1.66 7.81 17.21
N ALA A 92 2.75 8.30 16.62
CA ALA A 92 3.53 7.53 15.64
C ALA A 92 4.25 6.31 16.25
N GLN A 93 4.60 6.40 17.53
CA GLN A 93 5.25 5.34 18.31
C GLN A 93 4.35 4.10 18.55
N ASP A 94 3.05 4.21 18.29
CA ASP A 94 2.14 3.06 18.36
C ASP A 94 2.23 2.14 17.14
N ALA A 95 2.92 2.58 16.10
CA ALA A 95 3.24 1.72 14.96
C ALA A 95 4.22 0.61 15.38
N ASN A 96 4.11 -0.58 14.77
CA ASN A 96 5.11 -1.62 14.97
C ASN A 96 6.49 -1.20 14.42
N ASP A 97 7.55 -1.82 14.93
CA ASP A 97 8.95 -1.44 14.69
C ASP A 97 9.42 -1.54 13.22
N TYR A 98 8.63 -2.18 12.36
CA TYR A 98 8.95 -2.40 10.94
C TYR A 98 8.31 -1.37 10.01
N VAL A 99 7.52 -0.46 10.54
CA VAL A 99 6.89 0.62 9.77
C VAL A 99 7.92 1.72 9.48
N SER A 100 8.23 1.94 8.20
CA SER A 100 9.16 2.98 7.77
C SER A 100 8.54 4.39 7.85
N VAL A 101 7.26 4.50 7.53
CA VAL A 101 6.51 5.76 7.48
C VAL A 101 5.18 5.59 8.22
N PRO A 102 5.06 5.99 9.49
CA PRO A 102 3.79 5.99 10.19
C PRO A 102 2.94 7.21 9.79
N ILE A 103 1.70 6.96 9.38
CA ILE A 103 0.69 7.99 9.14
C ILE A 103 -0.28 7.97 10.31
N VAL A 104 -0.20 8.99 11.15
CA VAL A 104 -1.01 9.15 12.36
C VAL A 104 -2.37 9.73 11.98
N THR A 105 -3.44 9.03 12.35
CA THR A 105 -4.79 9.48 11.98
C THR A 105 -5.67 9.84 13.17
N GLY A 106 -5.49 9.23 14.33
CA GLY A 106 -6.39 9.41 15.47
C GLY A 106 -7.84 8.96 15.22
N MET A 107 -8.10 8.22 14.13
CA MET A 107 -9.45 7.91 13.64
C MET A 107 -9.97 6.54 14.12
N GLY A 108 -9.22 5.81 14.93
CA GLY A 108 -9.58 4.44 15.30
C GLY A 108 -9.78 3.57 14.06
N GLU A 109 -10.86 2.78 14.05
CA GLU A 109 -11.18 1.90 12.92
C GLU A 109 -11.58 2.67 11.65
N GLY A 110 -12.01 3.93 11.77
CA GLY A 110 -12.36 4.77 10.62
C GLY A 110 -11.21 4.95 9.62
N ARG A 111 -9.95 4.74 10.04
CA ARG A 111 -8.77 4.83 9.16
C ARG A 111 -8.69 3.70 8.13
N ASN A 112 -9.47 2.62 8.29
CA ASN A 112 -9.47 1.48 7.35
C ASN A 112 -9.77 1.92 5.92
N ILE A 113 -10.63 2.91 5.74
CA ILE A 113 -10.92 3.49 4.43
C ILE A 113 -9.69 4.13 3.78
N ILE A 114 -8.79 4.71 4.60
CA ILE A 114 -7.57 5.33 4.10
C ILE A 114 -6.61 4.27 3.58
N ILE A 115 -6.45 3.14 4.29
CA ILE A 115 -5.63 2.00 3.82
C ILE A 115 -6.12 1.55 2.46
N VAL A 116 -7.42 1.26 2.35
CA VAL A 116 -8.02 0.72 1.14
C VAL A 116 -7.90 1.72 -0.03
N ARG A 117 -8.26 3.00 0.18
CA ARG A 117 -8.20 4.01 -0.89
C ARG A 117 -6.79 4.36 -1.34
N SER A 118 -5.80 4.14 -0.49
CA SER A 118 -4.39 4.39 -0.84
C SER A 118 -3.78 3.24 -1.63
N ALA A 119 -4.45 2.09 -1.68
CA ALA A 119 -3.95 0.90 -2.35
C ALA A 119 -4.49 0.77 -3.78
N GLN A 120 -3.69 0.22 -4.67
CA GLN A 120 -4.08 -0.19 -6.01
C GLN A 120 -4.61 -1.64 -6.04
N ALA A 121 -4.22 -2.44 -5.04
CA ALA A 121 -4.76 -3.77 -4.79
C ALA A 121 -4.64 -4.08 -3.28
N VAL A 122 -5.48 -5.00 -2.81
CA VAL A 122 -5.50 -5.45 -1.41
C VAL A 122 -5.21 -6.95 -1.36
N ILE A 123 -4.26 -7.35 -0.51
CA ILE A 123 -4.01 -8.75 -0.17
C ILE A 123 -4.53 -8.99 1.24
N ALA A 124 -5.55 -9.83 1.37
CA ALA A 124 -6.12 -10.23 2.65
C ALA A 124 -5.54 -11.59 3.08
N VAL A 125 -4.88 -11.61 4.25
CA VAL A 125 -4.29 -12.82 4.84
C VAL A 125 -5.07 -13.19 6.10
N GLY A 126 -5.75 -14.34 6.07
CA GLY A 126 -6.69 -14.71 7.15
C GLY A 126 -7.79 -13.67 7.31
N GLY A 127 -8.15 -13.35 8.54
CA GLY A 127 -8.96 -12.18 8.81
C GLY A 127 -10.12 -12.35 9.78
N SER A 128 -10.29 -11.33 10.62
CA SER A 128 -11.42 -11.11 11.50
C SER A 128 -12.47 -10.21 10.85
N TYR A 129 -13.46 -9.75 11.61
CA TYR A 129 -14.50 -8.82 11.13
C TYR A 129 -13.95 -7.47 10.69
N GLY A 130 -12.84 -7.00 11.28
CA GLY A 130 -12.14 -5.80 10.80
C GLY A 130 -11.63 -6.00 9.38
N THR A 131 -10.98 -7.14 9.10
CA THR A 131 -10.52 -7.51 7.77
C THR A 131 -11.69 -7.68 6.79
N LEU A 132 -12.80 -8.26 7.24
CA LEU A 132 -14.03 -8.39 6.44
C LEU A 132 -14.55 -7.01 6.02
N SER A 133 -14.53 -6.03 6.90
CA SER A 133 -14.95 -4.66 6.58
C SER A 133 -14.04 -4.00 5.55
N GLU A 134 -12.73 -4.21 5.63
CA GLU A 134 -11.76 -3.69 4.66
C GLU A 134 -11.92 -4.36 3.29
N ILE A 135 -12.17 -5.68 3.25
CA ILE A 135 -12.49 -6.39 2.00
C ILE A 135 -13.76 -5.80 1.37
N ALA A 136 -14.82 -5.61 2.15
CA ALA A 136 -16.09 -5.05 1.66
C ALA A 136 -15.92 -3.62 1.11
N LEU A 137 -15.09 -2.79 1.78
CA LEU A 137 -14.72 -1.45 1.31
C LEU A 137 -13.95 -1.51 0.00
N ALA A 138 -12.99 -2.41 -0.12
CA ALA A 138 -12.18 -2.58 -1.34
C ALA A 138 -13.06 -2.99 -2.52
N LEU A 139 -13.92 -4.00 -2.35
CA LEU A 139 -14.83 -4.46 -3.37
C LEU A 139 -15.84 -3.37 -3.80
N ARG A 140 -16.36 -2.59 -2.84
CA ARG A 140 -17.25 -1.44 -3.14
C ARG A 140 -16.55 -0.35 -3.95
N LEU A 141 -15.24 -0.19 -3.78
CA LEU A 141 -14.42 0.81 -4.46
C LEU A 141 -13.78 0.26 -5.75
N GLU A 142 -14.15 -0.96 -6.15
CA GLU A 142 -13.60 -1.65 -7.32
C GLU A 142 -12.07 -1.84 -7.25
N ILE A 143 -11.52 -1.87 -6.03
CA ILE A 143 -10.11 -2.18 -5.79
C ILE A 143 -9.95 -3.69 -5.74
N PRO A 144 -9.07 -4.29 -6.55
CA PRO A 144 -8.85 -5.73 -6.59
C PRO A 144 -8.49 -6.30 -5.22
N VAL A 145 -9.16 -7.40 -4.83
CA VAL A 145 -8.88 -8.12 -3.58
C VAL A 145 -8.36 -9.52 -3.88
N ILE A 146 -7.19 -9.82 -3.33
CA ILE A 146 -6.55 -11.13 -3.39
C ILE A 146 -6.62 -11.77 -2.02
N GLY A 147 -7.16 -12.98 -1.94
CA GLY A 147 -7.39 -13.68 -0.69
C GLY A 147 -6.45 -14.86 -0.49
N LEU A 148 -5.68 -14.83 0.60
CA LEU A 148 -4.84 -15.92 1.09
C LEU A 148 -5.38 -16.40 2.43
N HIS A 149 -6.07 -17.55 2.43
CA HIS A 149 -6.71 -18.14 3.61
C HIS A 149 -7.71 -17.20 4.33
N THR A 150 -8.44 -16.38 3.58
CA THR A 150 -9.39 -15.39 4.11
C THR A 150 -10.85 -15.77 3.84
N TRP A 151 -11.75 -14.86 4.17
CA TRP A 151 -13.20 -15.00 4.01
C TRP A 151 -13.61 -15.45 2.61
N VAL A 152 -14.57 -16.37 2.55
CA VAL A 152 -15.22 -16.80 1.31
C VAL A 152 -16.57 -16.10 1.23
N PHE A 153 -16.85 -15.44 0.10
CA PHE A 153 -18.10 -14.72 -0.10
C PHE A 153 -19.02 -15.54 -0.99
N SER A 154 -20.25 -15.72 -0.52
CA SER A 154 -21.33 -16.36 -1.26
C SER A 154 -22.58 -15.53 -1.07
N ARG A 155 -23.31 -15.31 -2.17
CA ARG A 155 -24.65 -14.72 -2.15
C ARG A 155 -25.67 -15.79 -2.49
N GLU A 156 -26.94 -15.59 -2.12
CA GLU A 156 -28.02 -16.50 -2.46
C GLU A 156 -28.30 -16.59 -3.99
N ARG A 157 -27.57 -15.82 -4.79
CA ARG A 157 -27.70 -15.84 -6.25
C ARG A 157 -26.68 -16.79 -6.85
N PRO A 158 -27.12 -17.89 -7.50
CA PRO A 158 -26.21 -18.95 -7.98
C PRO A 158 -25.23 -18.51 -9.06
N ASP A 159 -25.46 -17.37 -9.74
CA ASP A 159 -24.66 -16.89 -10.85
C ASP A 159 -23.53 -15.92 -10.42
N GLU A 160 -23.48 -15.51 -9.16
CA GLU A 160 -22.46 -14.58 -8.67
C GLU A 160 -21.24 -15.34 -8.15
N ARG A 161 -20.12 -15.14 -8.82
CA ARG A 161 -18.82 -15.67 -8.38
C ARG A 161 -18.27 -14.88 -7.19
N ASP A 162 -17.45 -15.55 -6.37
CA ASP A 162 -16.66 -14.85 -5.34
C ASP A 162 -15.84 -13.75 -6.00
N PRO A 163 -16.02 -12.48 -5.60
CA PRO A 163 -15.27 -11.37 -6.20
C PRO A 163 -13.80 -11.32 -5.77
N VAL A 164 -13.40 -12.15 -4.81
CA VAL A 164 -12.03 -12.23 -4.29
C VAL A 164 -11.21 -13.26 -5.09
N VAL A 165 -10.07 -12.86 -5.62
CA VAL A 165 -9.14 -13.76 -6.30
C VAL A 165 -8.45 -14.65 -5.28
N ARG A 166 -8.72 -15.97 -5.32
CA ARG A 166 -8.19 -16.94 -4.36
C ARG A 166 -6.84 -17.46 -4.76
N VAL A 167 -5.93 -17.47 -3.80
CA VAL A 167 -4.57 -18.00 -3.96
C VAL A 167 -4.15 -18.79 -2.72
N THR A 168 -3.11 -19.60 -2.86
CA THR A 168 -2.63 -20.49 -1.80
C THR A 168 -1.19 -20.22 -1.37
N THR A 169 -0.51 -19.27 -2.03
CA THR A 169 0.88 -18.90 -1.70
C THR A 169 1.09 -17.40 -1.76
N ALA A 170 2.06 -16.92 -0.99
CA ALA A 170 2.46 -15.51 -0.96
C ALA A 170 2.89 -14.99 -2.34
N ALA A 171 3.69 -15.77 -3.07
CA ALA A 171 4.15 -15.40 -4.41
C ALA A 171 2.97 -15.23 -5.38
N ALA A 172 2.03 -16.18 -5.37
CA ALA A 172 0.82 -16.09 -6.19
C ALA A 172 -0.07 -14.89 -5.81
N ALA A 173 -0.11 -14.53 -4.50
CA ALA A 173 -0.85 -13.35 -4.05
C ALA A 173 -0.28 -12.06 -4.63
N VAL A 174 1.03 -11.91 -4.59
CA VAL A 174 1.68 -10.71 -5.11
C VAL A 174 1.62 -10.65 -6.64
N ASP A 175 1.75 -11.79 -7.33
CA ASP A 175 1.62 -11.86 -8.79
C ASP A 175 0.19 -11.49 -9.24
N ALA A 176 -0.82 -12.02 -8.56
CA ALA A 176 -2.22 -11.69 -8.83
C ALA A 176 -2.53 -10.20 -8.59
N ALA A 177 -2.02 -9.62 -7.47
CA ALA A 177 -2.18 -8.21 -7.18
C ALA A 177 -1.54 -7.32 -8.25
N ARG A 178 -0.32 -7.64 -8.67
CA ARG A 178 0.37 -6.89 -9.72
C ARG A 178 -0.28 -7.01 -11.08
N LYS A 179 -0.81 -8.18 -11.42
CA LYS A 179 -1.57 -8.38 -12.66
C LYS A 179 -2.80 -7.48 -12.65
N ALA A 180 -3.59 -7.51 -11.58
CA ALA A 180 -4.82 -6.71 -11.47
C ALA A 180 -4.60 -5.18 -11.48
N ILE A 181 -3.39 -4.70 -11.17
CA ILE A 181 -3.04 -3.27 -11.26
C ILE A 181 -2.70 -2.86 -12.70
N ASN A 182 -2.26 -3.79 -13.55
CA ASN A 182 -1.79 -3.50 -14.90
C ASN A 182 -2.84 -3.78 -15.98
N ASP A 183 -3.92 -4.50 -15.62
CA ASP A 183 -5.08 -4.76 -16.48
C ASP A 183 -6.07 -3.60 -16.43
#